data_6643805fed68b3370e0dbddffea352a1
#
_entry.id   6643805fed68b3370e0dbddffea352a1
#
_cell.length_a   1.000
_cell.length_b   1.000
_cell.length_c   1.000
_cell.angle_alpha   90.00
_cell.angle_beta   90.00
_cell.angle_gamma   90.00
#
_symmetry.space_group_name_H-M   'P 1'
#
loop_
_entity.id
_entity.type
_entity.pdbx_description
1 polymer ?
#
loop_
_entity_poly.entity_id
_entity_poly.type
_entity_poly.pdbx_seq_one_letter_code
_entity_poly.pdbx_strand_id
1 'polypeptide(L)'
;MASGWAAGHGDEGHHKAAGSVKKEQTAWGVAGDPKAVKKTVEISMLDSMRFTPDLVNVKQGDTVRFKLANHGKIMHELVLGTKESLDEHAALMVKFPGMEHEEAHMAHVASGKTGEIVWTFNRPGDFDFACLIPGHYQAGMVGKIKVAAR
;
A
#
# COMPACT_ATOMS: atom_id res chain seq x y z
N MET A 1 19.09 22.53 -40.05
CA MET A 1 19.10 22.63 -38.57
C MET A 1 18.41 21.43 -37.99
N ALA A 2 19.16 20.48 -37.54
CA ALA A 2 18.59 19.27 -36.91
C ALA A 2 18.61 19.45 -35.40
N SER A 3 17.44 19.65 -34.83
CA SER A 3 17.25 19.61 -33.37
C SER A 3 17.18 18.16 -32.96
N GLY A 4 18.26 17.67 -32.40
CA GLY A 4 18.29 16.35 -31.80
C GLY A 4 17.42 16.32 -30.54
N TRP A 5 16.36 15.55 -30.56
CA TRP A 5 15.62 15.18 -29.38
C TRP A 5 16.31 13.99 -28.75
N ALA A 6 17.09 14.24 -27.72
CA ALA A 6 17.54 13.19 -26.84
C ALA A 6 16.37 12.80 -25.97
N ALA A 7 15.67 11.74 -26.34
CA ALA A 7 14.72 11.09 -25.44
C ALA A 7 15.54 10.39 -24.35
N GLY A 8 15.74 11.06 -23.23
CA GLY A 8 16.23 10.42 -22.03
C GLY A 8 15.15 9.50 -21.52
N HIS A 9 15.27 8.22 -21.77
CA HIS A 9 14.50 7.22 -21.04
C HIS A 9 15.08 7.18 -19.63
N GLY A 10 14.49 7.98 -18.76
CA GLY A 10 14.81 7.91 -17.36
C GLY A 10 14.37 6.56 -16.80
N ASP A 11 15.18 6.11 -15.90
CA ASP A 11 15.08 4.95 -15.08
C ASP A 11 13.62 4.55 -14.76
N GLU A 12 13.26 3.35 -15.17
CA GLU A 12 11.97 2.73 -14.84
C GLU A 12 11.90 2.24 -13.39
N GLY A 13 12.45 3.00 -12.47
CA GLY A 13 12.16 2.80 -11.08
C GLY A 13 10.70 3.13 -10.84
N HIS A 14 9.92 2.17 -10.37
CA HIS A 14 8.51 2.35 -10.00
C HIS A 14 8.37 3.28 -8.80
N HIS A 15 8.91 4.47 -8.92
CA HIS A 15 8.71 5.53 -7.95
C HIS A 15 7.45 6.28 -8.35
N LYS A 16 6.41 6.20 -7.54
CA LYS A 16 5.27 7.09 -7.66
C LYS A 16 5.79 8.51 -7.61
N ALA A 17 5.76 9.21 -8.73
CA ALA A 17 6.24 10.60 -8.78
C ALA A 17 5.44 11.44 -7.79
N ALA A 18 6.16 12.18 -6.91
CA ALA A 18 5.55 13.10 -5.98
C ALA A 18 4.77 14.15 -6.75
N GLY A 19 3.55 14.21 -6.91
CA GLY A 19 2.73 15.15 -7.68
C GLY A 19 1.84 14.52 -8.71
N SER A 20 2.05 13.22 -9.05
CA SER A 20 1.14 12.46 -9.91
C SER A 20 0.14 11.61 -9.14
N VAL A 21 0.22 11.61 -7.80
CA VAL A 21 -0.67 10.82 -6.94
C VAL A 21 -2.01 11.51 -6.82
N LYS A 22 -3.05 10.81 -7.27
CA LYS A 22 -4.41 11.28 -7.18
C LYS A 22 -4.88 11.26 -5.72
N LYS A 23 -5.23 12.43 -5.18
CA LYS A 23 -5.73 12.57 -3.81
C LYS A 23 -7.24 12.37 -3.74
N GLU A 24 -7.67 11.16 -3.99
CA GLU A 24 -9.07 10.77 -3.88
C GLU A 24 -9.42 10.42 -2.44
N GLN A 25 -10.49 11.00 -1.91
CA GLN A 25 -10.95 10.66 -0.56
C GLN A 25 -11.60 9.30 -0.56
N THR A 26 -11.09 8.41 0.27
CA THR A 26 -11.67 7.09 0.54
C THR A 26 -12.27 7.04 1.94
N ALA A 27 -12.97 5.96 2.27
CA ALA A 27 -13.47 5.74 3.62
C ALA A 27 -12.35 5.62 4.66
N TRP A 28 -11.16 5.16 4.25
CA TRP A 28 -10.01 4.93 5.13
C TRP A 28 -8.95 6.04 5.05
N GLY A 29 -9.19 7.09 4.30
CA GLY A 29 -8.28 8.23 4.24
C GLY A 29 -7.98 8.71 2.84
N VAL A 30 -6.84 9.33 2.69
CA VAL A 30 -6.41 9.98 1.45
C VAL A 30 -4.89 9.84 1.29
N ALA A 31 -4.40 9.86 0.04
CA ALA A 31 -2.96 9.85 -0.22
C ALA A 31 -2.26 10.96 0.55
N GLY A 32 -1.15 10.62 1.22
CA GLY A 32 -0.40 11.54 2.05
C GLY A 32 0.71 12.26 1.30
N ASP A 33 1.08 13.43 1.81
CA ASP A 33 2.26 14.15 1.37
C ASP A 33 3.48 13.59 2.12
N PRO A 34 4.53 13.15 1.41
CA PRO A 34 5.76 12.67 2.06
C PRO A 34 6.41 13.68 3.01
N LYS A 35 6.18 14.97 2.77
CA LYS A 35 6.71 16.03 3.64
C LYS A 35 5.92 16.20 4.94
N ALA A 36 4.72 15.65 5.01
CA ALA A 36 3.84 15.77 6.17
C ALA A 36 3.87 14.53 7.08
N VAL A 37 4.73 13.56 6.81
CA VAL A 37 4.83 12.32 7.58
C VAL A 37 5.16 12.59 9.02
N LYS A 38 4.31 12.09 9.93
CA LYS A 38 4.49 12.19 11.38
C LYS A 38 4.90 10.87 12.02
N LYS A 39 4.62 9.76 11.34
CA LYS A 39 4.88 8.42 11.87
C LYS A 39 5.34 7.52 10.74
N THR A 40 6.38 6.75 11.01
CA THR A 40 6.85 5.69 10.11
C THR A 40 6.61 4.35 10.77
N VAL A 41 5.97 3.44 10.03
CA VAL A 41 5.71 2.08 10.49
C VAL A 41 6.40 1.10 9.54
N GLU A 42 7.26 0.27 10.10
CA GLU A 42 7.92 -0.79 9.34
C GLU A 42 7.09 -2.07 9.43
N ILE A 43 6.72 -2.64 8.29
CA ILE A 43 5.95 -3.87 8.20
C ILE A 43 6.74 -4.89 7.41
N SER A 44 6.97 -6.05 8.02
CA SER A 44 7.57 -7.21 7.37
C SER A 44 6.50 -8.08 6.75
N MET A 45 6.76 -8.57 5.55
CA MET A 45 5.90 -9.49 4.80
C MET A 45 6.58 -10.85 4.75
N LEU A 46 5.86 -11.88 5.15
CA LEU A 46 6.41 -13.23 5.34
C LEU A 46 5.66 -14.27 4.49
N ASP A 47 6.38 -15.30 4.04
CA ASP A 47 5.78 -16.41 3.28
C ASP A 47 4.88 -17.31 4.13
N SER A 48 4.86 -17.10 5.45
CA SER A 48 3.86 -17.68 6.35
C SER A 48 2.46 -17.04 6.20
N MET A 49 2.31 -16.15 5.23
CA MET A 49 1.09 -15.36 4.98
C MET A 49 0.73 -14.46 6.17
N ARG A 50 1.74 -13.78 6.70
CA ARG A 50 1.61 -12.87 7.84
C ARG A 50 2.32 -11.55 7.60
N PHE A 51 1.77 -10.50 8.19
CA PHE A 51 2.42 -9.21 8.38
C PHE A 51 2.91 -9.08 9.82
N THR A 52 4.07 -8.47 9.99
CA THR A 52 4.59 -8.16 11.34
C THR A 52 5.05 -6.71 11.38
N PRO A 53 4.47 -5.83 12.19
CA PRO A 53 3.27 -6.03 13.00
C PRO A 53 1.99 -6.15 12.16
N ASP A 54 0.95 -6.74 12.76
CA ASP A 54 -0.37 -6.86 12.14
C ASP A 54 -1.42 -5.92 12.78
N LEU A 55 -0.98 -5.04 13.66
CA LEU A 55 -1.80 -4.00 14.27
C LEU A 55 -1.03 -2.68 14.28
N VAL A 56 -1.66 -1.64 13.75
CA VAL A 56 -1.11 -0.29 13.70
C VAL A 56 -2.09 0.67 14.35
N ASN A 57 -1.61 1.46 15.31
CA ASN A 57 -2.40 2.50 15.98
C ASN A 57 -1.95 3.88 15.48
N VAL A 58 -2.88 4.69 15.03
CA VAL A 58 -2.63 6.04 14.56
C VAL A 58 -3.69 7.00 15.10
N LYS A 59 -3.44 8.29 14.98
CA LYS A 59 -4.41 9.32 15.36
C LYS A 59 -4.99 9.97 14.11
N GLN A 60 -6.25 10.32 14.16
CA GLN A 60 -6.92 11.05 13.09
C GLN A 60 -6.09 12.29 12.68
N GLY A 61 -5.85 12.41 11.38
CA GLY A 61 -5.04 13.48 10.81
C GLY A 61 -3.56 13.14 10.62
N ASP A 62 -3.09 12.01 11.17
CA ASP A 62 -1.70 11.61 10.98
C ASP A 62 -1.44 11.14 9.55
N THR A 63 -0.32 11.60 9.00
CA THR A 63 0.25 11.07 7.77
C THR A 63 1.31 10.05 8.15
N VAL A 64 1.15 8.84 7.65
CA VAL A 64 1.98 7.69 8.00
C VAL A 64 2.74 7.19 6.78
N ARG A 65 4.03 6.94 6.97
CA ARG A 65 4.85 6.23 6.00
C ARG A 65 4.91 4.76 6.40
N PHE A 66 4.37 3.90 5.56
CA PHE A 66 4.56 2.46 5.71
C PHE A 66 5.79 2.04 4.91
N LYS A 67 6.79 1.53 5.59
CA LYS A 67 7.96 0.91 4.97
C LYS A 67 7.74 -0.59 4.97
N LEU A 68 7.65 -1.17 3.78
CA LEU A 68 7.33 -2.57 3.59
C LEU A 68 8.59 -3.32 3.19
N ALA A 69 8.89 -4.41 3.90
CA ALA A 69 10.03 -5.26 3.59
C ALA A 69 9.54 -6.69 3.36
N ASN A 70 9.75 -7.21 2.15
CA ASN A 70 9.39 -8.58 1.83
C ASN A 70 10.57 -9.51 2.17
N HIS A 71 10.46 -10.24 3.28
CA HIS A 71 11.45 -11.21 3.72
C HIS A 71 11.20 -12.61 3.17
N GLY A 72 10.18 -12.76 2.33
CA GLY A 72 9.84 -14.03 1.70
C GLY A 72 10.54 -14.26 0.37
N LYS A 73 10.24 -15.39 -0.25
CA LYS A 73 10.75 -15.79 -1.57
C LYS A 73 9.76 -15.52 -2.69
N ILE A 74 8.53 -15.18 -2.36
CA ILE A 74 7.46 -14.88 -3.32
C ILE A 74 7.02 -13.43 -3.18
N MET A 75 6.34 -12.91 -4.19
CA MET A 75 5.79 -11.57 -4.16
C MET A 75 4.70 -11.46 -3.10
N HIS A 76 4.68 -10.33 -2.40
CA HIS A 76 3.60 -9.92 -1.51
C HIS A 76 3.15 -8.51 -1.87
N GLU A 77 1.97 -8.14 -1.41
CA GLU A 77 1.47 -6.77 -1.53
C GLU A 77 0.83 -6.32 -0.23
N LEU A 78 0.67 -5.02 -0.07
CA LEU A 78 -0.13 -4.46 1.00
C LEU A 78 -1.12 -3.49 0.39
N VAL A 79 -2.40 -3.69 0.70
CA VAL A 79 -3.50 -2.84 0.27
C VAL A 79 -4.23 -2.35 1.51
N LEU A 80 -4.36 -1.03 1.66
CA LEU A 80 -5.15 -0.42 2.72
C LEU A 80 -6.62 -0.39 2.31
N GLY A 81 -7.52 -0.56 3.25
CA GLY A 81 -8.94 -0.45 2.96
C GLY A 81 -9.84 -0.73 4.15
N THR A 82 -11.11 -0.88 3.86
CA THR A 82 -12.08 -1.47 4.78
C THR A 82 -12.17 -2.96 4.51
N LYS A 83 -12.66 -3.73 5.47
CA LYS A 83 -12.88 -5.16 5.23
C LYS A 83 -13.72 -5.39 3.96
N GLU A 84 -14.78 -4.60 3.79
CA GLU A 84 -15.67 -4.71 2.62
C GLU A 84 -14.93 -4.41 1.31
N SER A 85 -14.16 -3.31 1.25
CA SER A 85 -13.42 -2.96 0.04
C SER A 85 -12.33 -3.99 -0.30
N LEU A 86 -11.68 -4.55 0.71
CA LEU A 86 -10.67 -5.59 0.52
C LEU A 86 -11.28 -6.92 0.07
N ASP A 87 -12.42 -7.30 0.63
CA ASP A 87 -13.15 -8.52 0.21
C ASP A 87 -13.56 -8.42 -1.27
N GLU A 88 -14.09 -7.28 -1.69
CA GLU A 88 -14.47 -7.03 -3.09
C GLU A 88 -13.25 -7.08 -4.02
N HIS A 89 -12.16 -6.43 -3.63
CA HIS A 89 -10.92 -6.41 -4.42
C HIS A 89 -10.32 -7.83 -4.51
N ALA A 90 -10.31 -8.56 -3.41
CA ALA A 90 -9.82 -9.94 -3.38
C ALA A 90 -10.62 -10.84 -4.34
N ALA A 91 -11.94 -10.70 -4.39
CA ALA A 91 -12.80 -11.45 -5.30
C ALA A 91 -12.49 -11.12 -6.77
N LEU A 92 -12.25 -9.83 -7.08
CA LEU A 92 -11.84 -9.41 -8.42
C LEU A 92 -10.49 -10.00 -8.82
N MET A 93 -9.53 -10.08 -7.89
CA MET A 93 -8.20 -10.64 -8.17
C MET A 93 -8.24 -12.14 -8.43
N VAL A 94 -9.13 -12.87 -7.77
CA VAL A 94 -9.34 -14.29 -8.04
C VAL A 94 -9.94 -14.49 -9.46
N LYS A 95 -10.88 -13.63 -9.83
CA LYS A 95 -11.55 -13.68 -11.13
C LYS A 95 -10.67 -13.19 -12.28
N PHE A 96 -9.84 -12.17 -12.02
CA PHE A 96 -8.99 -11.52 -13.02
C PHE A 96 -7.55 -11.36 -12.50
N PRO A 97 -6.81 -12.46 -12.30
CA PRO A 97 -5.49 -12.41 -11.66
C PRO A 97 -4.42 -11.63 -12.44
N GLY A 98 -4.63 -11.41 -13.73
CA GLY A 98 -3.70 -10.64 -14.56
C GLY A 98 -3.95 -9.13 -14.58
N MET A 99 -4.99 -8.65 -13.88
CA MET A 99 -5.28 -7.22 -13.81
C MET A 99 -4.52 -6.57 -12.66
N GLU A 100 -3.22 -6.36 -12.88
CA GLU A 100 -2.38 -5.64 -11.93
C GLU A 100 -2.50 -4.14 -12.18
N HIS A 101 -2.75 -3.38 -11.10
CA HIS A 101 -2.68 -1.93 -11.09
C HIS A 101 -2.14 -1.48 -9.75
N GLU A 102 -1.45 -0.34 -9.72
CA GLU A 102 -1.02 0.29 -8.48
C GLU A 102 -1.78 1.58 -8.24
N GLU A 103 -2.26 1.75 -7.01
CA GLU A 103 -2.87 2.98 -6.52
C GLU A 103 -2.11 3.47 -5.29
N ALA A 104 -2.43 4.70 -4.83
CA ALA A 104 -1.71 5.32 -3.72
C ALA A 104 -1.78 4.52 -2.42
N HIS A 105 -2.85 3.74 -2.22
CA HIS A 105 -3.10 2.96 -1.01
C HIS A 105 -2.61 1.51 -1.10
N MET A 106 -1.83 1.17 -2.12
CA MET A 106 -1.32 -0.18 -2.30
C MET A 106 0.10 -0.20 -2.85
N ALA A 107 0.83 -1.25 -2.55
CA ALA A 107 2.16 -1.48 -3.10
C ALA A 107 2.44 -2.97 -3.24
N HIS A 108 2.98 -3.35 -4.39
CA HIS A 108 3.53 -4.68 -4.64
C HIS A 108 5.00 -4.69 -4.27
N VAL A 109 5.44 -5.71 -3.56
CA VAL A 109 6.83 -5.83 -3.12
C VAL A 109 7.38 -7.20 -3.53
N ALA A 110 8.31 -7.19 -4.46
CA ALA A 110 8.97 -8.41 -4.92
C ALA A 110 9.83 -9.03 -3.81
N SER A 111 10.13 -10.32 -3.94
CA SER A 111 10.96 -11.05 -2.99
C SER A 111 12.26 -10.30 -2.68
N GLY A 112 12.57 -10.14 -1.41
CA GLY A 112 13.79 -9.49 -0.94
C GLY A 112 13.85 -7.98 -1.16
N LYS A 113 12.77 -7.37 -1.64
CA LYS A 113 12.69 -5.94 -1.93
C LYS A 113 11.92 -5.19 -0.85
N THR A 114 11.90 -3.87 -0.99
CA THR A 114 11.16 -2.98 -0.12
C THR A 114 10.18 -2.14 -0.94
N GLY A 115 9.12 -1.68 -0.29
CA GLY A 115 8.15 -0.77 -0.87
C GLY A 115 7.72 0.28 0.14
N GLU A 116 6.90 1.22 -0.30
CA GLU A 116 6.45 2.32 0.55
C GLU A 116 5.04 2.76 0.18
N ILE A 117 4.26 3.08 1.21
CA ILE A 117 2.97 3.75 1.09
C ILE A 117 2.98 4.95 2.02
N VAL A 118 2.58 6.13 1.53
CA VAL A 118 2.39 7.32 2.35
C VAL A 118 0.90 7.65 2.34
N TRP A 119 0.28 7.60 3.53
CA TRP A 119 -1.17 7.70 3.65
C TRP A 119 -1.56 8.60 4.83
N THR A 120 -2.56 9.44 4.60
CA THR A 120 -3.13 10.31 5.64
C THR A 120 -4.46 9.73 6.12
N PHE A 121 -4.52 9.41 7.42
CA PHE A 121 -5.72 8.89 8.07
C PHE A 121 -6.55 10.06 8.60
N ASN A 122 -7.32 10.70 7.73
CA ASN A 122 -8.13 11.86 8.09
C ASN A 122 -9.53 11.51 8.62
N ARG A 123 -9.82 10.23 8.78
CA ARG A 123 -11.08 9.73 9.34
C ARG A 123 -10.82 8.73 10.44
N PRO A 124 -11.50 8.84 11.59
CA PRO A 124 -11.34 7.85 12.66
C PRO A 124 -12.06 6.55 12.32
N GLY A 125 -11.67 5.47 12.97
CA GLY A 125 -12.31 4.17 12.82
C GLY A 125 -11.32 3.03 12.75
N ASP A 126 -11.87 1.85 12.52
CA ASP A 126 -11.10 0.62 12.34
C ASP A 126 -11.03 0.28 10.87
N PHE A 127 -9.80 0.14 10.37
CA PHE A 127 -9.54 -0.20 8.97
C PHE A 127 -8.64 -1.43 8.90
N ASP A 128 -8.48 -1.95 7.71
CA ASP A 128 -7.69 -3.16 7.49
C ASP A 128 -6.57 -2.89 6.47
N PHE A 129 -5.60 -3.78 6.47
CA PHE A 129 -4.68 -3.93 5.35
C PHE A 129 -4.53 -5.42 5.03
N ALA A 130 -4.24 -5.73 3.80
CA ALA A 130 -4.22 -7.12 3.34
C ALA A 130 -3.31 -7.31 2.14
N CYS A 131 -2.83 -8.54 1.97
CA CYS A 131 -2.24 -9.01 0.72
C CYS A 131 -3.36 -9.68 -0.09
N LEU A 132 -3.71 -9.10 -1.23
CA LEU A 132 -4.83 -9.58 -2.04
C LEU A 132 -4.42 -10.53 -3.17
N ILE A 133 -3.16 -10.91 -3.23
CA ILE A 133 -2.69 -11.94 -4.16
C ILE A 133 -3.51 -13.22 -3.93
N PRO A 134 -4.09 -13.83 -4.99
CA PRO A 134 -4.91 -15.03 -4.82
C PRO A 134 -4.22 -16.10 -3.99
N GLY A 135 -4.92 -16.63 -2.99
CA GLY A 135 -4.40 -17.59 -2.02
C GLY A 135 -3.82 -16.95 -0.76
N HIS A 136 -3.23 -15.76 -0.85
CA HIS A 136 -2.61 -15.10 0.30
C HIS A 136 -3.66 -14.52 1.25
N TYR A 137 -4.63 -13.79 0.71
CA TYR A 137 -5.73 -13.24 1.48
C TYR A 137 -6.54 -14.34 2.17
N GLN A 138 -6.85 -15.40 1.43
CA GLN A 138 -7.62 -16.54 1.93
C GLN A 138 -6.87 -17.31 3.03
N ALA A 139 -5.53 -17.23 3.03
CA ALA A 139 -4.70 -17.80 4.09
C ALA A 139 -4.59 -16.91 5.34
N GLY A 140 -5.22 -15.74 5.32
CA GLY A 140 -5.26 -14.85 6.47
C GLY A 140 -4.17 -13.78 6.53
N MET A 141 -3.58 -13.42 5.37
CA MET A 141 -2.57 -12.35 5.31
C MET A 141 -3.23 -10.97 5.40
N VAL A 142 -3.60 -10.59 6.64
CA VAL A 142 -4.33 -9.38 6.97
C VAL A 142 -3.78 -8.71 8.22
N GLY A 143 -4.05 -7.43 8.36
CA GLY A 143 -3.74 -6.66 9.56
C GLY A 143 -4.81 -5.62 9.85
N LYS A 144 -4.69 -4.95 10.97
CA LYS A 144 -5.65 -3.96 11.47
C LYS A 144 -4.99 -2.60 11.66
N ILE A 145 -5.75 -1.56 11.40
CA ILE A 145 -5.37 -0.18 11.67
C ILE A 145 -6.47 0.45 12.51
N LYS A 146 -6.09 0.98 13.68
CA LYS A 146 -7.00 1.71 14.54
C LYS A 146 -6.66 3.18 14.49
N VAL A 147 -7.59 3.99 13.99
CA VAL A 147 -7.45 5.43 13.90
C VAL A 147 -8.29 6.06 15.02
N ALA A 148 -7.61 6.56 16.04
CA ALA A 148 -8.26 7.23 17.17
C ALA A 148 -8.73 8.63 16.75
N ALA A 149 -9.96 8.98 17.14
CA ALA A 149 -10.47 10.33 16.93
C ALA A 149 -9.65 11.36 17.70
N ARG A 150 -9.52 12.54 17.12
CA ARG A 150 -8.96 13.73 17.79
C ARG A 150 -10.04 14.62 18.34
#